data_3394dd305369c329d71fea7252d0f98c
#
_entry.id   3394dd305369c329d71fea7252d0f98c
#
_cell.length_a   1.000
_cell.length_b   1.000
_cell.length_c   1.000
_cell.angle_alpha   90.00
_cell.angle_beta   90.00
_cell.angle_gamma   90.00
#
_symmetry.space_group_name_H-M   'P 1'
#
loop_
_entity.id
_entity.type
_entity.pdbx_description
1 polymer ?
#
loop_
_entity_poly.entity_id
_entity_poly.type
_entity_poly.pdbx_seq_one_letter_code
_entity_poly.pdbx_strand_id
1 'polypeptide(L)'
;MHDNYQTNRVFGASYFEKLTERFSVQIRPEEFTSSEYIDPQKFYLEFKSRLTGLVRQETENLKEEIRNSSNCHLTILKYSLLTDVAVQTAFCTAIWFYNKKCSDKLTESSAPIALVARGGYGREEMYFRSNIDVQIYSKPPELGLPSDCVSKILKYFEYLFVHQEIFSAPCHFTHTELVPEGPEFDPESPARFCSLLEHRFIVGNKILYNEFASAIKTTALLRQEEIIEYCKSHKNYFEVQNTVFNQEPNLKEEL
;
A
#
# COMPACT_ATOMS: atom_id res chain seq x y z
N MET A 1 1.01 -0.68 28.80
CA MET A 1 0.60 -0.66 27.37
C MET A 1 1.48 0.27 26.53
N HIS A 2 1.84 1.47 26.99
CA HIS A 2 2.65 2.41 26.19
C HIS A 2 4.06 1.87 25.83
N ASP A 3 4.73 1.18 26.75
CA ASP A 3 6.08 0.63 26.52
C ASP A 3 6.12 -0.45 25.43
N ASN A 4 5.10 -1.31 25.37
CA ASN A 4 5.02 -2.35 24.34
C ASN A 4 4.83 -1.77 22.92
N TYR A 5 4.11 -0.67 22.79
CA TYR A 5 3.87 -0.04 21.49
C TYR A 5 5.14 0.60 20.92
N GLN A 6 5.91 1.31 21.74
CA GLN A 6 7.19 1.89 21.31
C GLN A 6 8.22 0.81 20.97
N THR A 7 8.28 -0.25 21.77
CA THR A 7 9.16 -1.40 21.54
C THR A 7 8.81 -2.09 20.22
N ASN A 8 7.54 -2.31 19.92
CA ASN A 8 7.12 -2.90 18.65
C ASN A 8 7.50 -2.03 17.44
N ARG A 9 7.45 -0.70 17.54
CA ARG A 9 7.89 0.20 16.45
C ARG A 9 9.39 0.11 16.18
N VAL A 10 10.22 0.02 17.20
CA VAL A 10 11.68 -0.16 17.03
C VAL A 10 12.00 -1.49 16.34
N PHE A 11 11.35 -2.57 16.77
CA PHE A 11 11.49 -3.87 16.11
C PHE A 11 10.95 -3.87 14.68
N GLY A 12 9.83 -3.19 14.46
CA GLY A 12 9.25 -3.00 13.13
C GLY A 12 10.20 -2.27 12.18
N ALA A 13 10.84 -1.19 12.62
CA ALA A 13 11.80 -0.45 11.81
C ALA A 13 13.01 -1.31 11.41
N SER A 14 13.60 -2.04 12.36
CA SER A 14 14.72 -2.96 12.06
C SER A 14 14.31 -4.10 11.12
N TYR A 15 13.09 -4.61 11.25
CA TYR A 15 12.55 -5.62 10.35
C TYR A 15 12.36 -5.06 8.94
N PHE A 16 11.79 -3.86 8.83
CA PHE A 16 11.59 -3.18 7.55
C PHE A 16 12.90 -2.94 6.80
N GLU A 17 13.94 -2.46 7.49
CA GLU A 17 15.27 -2.26 6.91
C GLU A 17 15.86 -3.56 6.35
N LYS A 18 15.81 -4.64 7.13
CA LYS A 18 16.28 -5.97 6.68
C LYS A 18 15.51 -6.51 5.49
N LEU A 19 14.20 -6.32 5.46
CA LEU A 19 13.39 -6.71 4.32
C LEU A 19 13.75 -5.90 3.08
N THR A 20 13.85 -4.58 3.22
CA THR A 20 14.19 -3.68 2.11
C THR A 20 15.54 -4.05 1.52
N GLU A 21 16.56 -4.28 2.35
CA GLU A 21 17.86 -4.74 1.91
C GLU A 21 17.76 -6.09 1.17
N ARG A 22 17.08 -7.06 1.76
CA ARG A 22 16.93 -8.41 1.17
C ARG A 22 16.20 -8.35 -0.18
N PHE A 23 15.11 -7.57 -0.30
CA PHE A 23 14.38 -7.43 -1.55
C PHE A 23 15.22 -6.70 -2.60
N SER A 24 15.94 -5.64 -2.24
CA SER A 24 16.81 -4.91 -3.15
C SER A 24 17.97 -5.74 -3.71
N VAL A 25 18.48 -6.69 -2.92
CA VAL A 25 19.53 -7.63 -3.35
C VAL A 25 18.98 -8.72 -4.28
N GLN A 26 17.78 -9.23 -4.00
CA GLN A 26 17.23 -10.37 -4.73
C GLN A 26 16.36 -9.96 -5.94
N ILE A 27 15.88 -8.72 -5.96
CA ILE A 27 15.09 -8.17 -7.07
C ILE A 27 15.86 -7.00 -7.66
N ARG A 28 16.77 -7.30 -8.58
CA ARG A 28 17.51 -6.32 -9.36
C ARG A 28 16.98 -6.32 -10.78
N PRO A 29 16.22 -5.28 -11.18
CA PRO A 29 15.64 -5.25 -12.52
C PRO A 29 16.68 -5.39 -13.65
N GLU A 30 17.91 -4.93 -13.41
CA GLU A 30 19.03 -5.01 -14.35
C GLU A 30 19.42 -6.46 -14.68
N GLU A 31 19.26 -7.37 -13.74
CA GLU A 31 19.62 -8.79 -13.92
C GLU A 31 18.62 -9.54 -14.81
N PHE A 32 17.40 -9.00 -14.99
CA PHE A 32 16.38 -9.61 -15.85
C PHE A 32 16.55 -9.27 -17.33
N THR A 33 17.53 -8.44 -17.62
CA THR A 33 17.75 -7.91 -18.96
C THR A 33 19.19 -8.20 -19.41
N SER A 34 19.36 -9.24 -20.21
CA SER A 34 20.67 -9.63 -20.77
C SER A 34 21.06 -8.86 -22.04
N SER A 35 20.24 -7.94 -22.52
CA SER A 35 20.45 -7.19 -23.78
C SER A 35 19.84 -5.79 -23.70
N GLU A 36 20.17 -4.92 -24.66
CA GLU A 36 19.53 -3.62 -24.85
C GLU A 36 18.01 -3.72 -25.09
N TYR A 37 17.54 -4.89 -25.53
CA TYR A 37 16.12 -5.16 -25.72
C TYR A 37 15.55 -5.91 -24.54
N ILE A 38 14.55 -5.30 -23.89
CA ILE A 38 13.80 -5.90 -22.79
C ILE A 38 12.57 -6.59 -23.38
N ASP A 39 12.52 -7.92 -23.29
CA ASP A 39 11.27 -8.67 -23.50
C ASP A 39 10.35 -8.45 -22.29
N PRO A 40 9.23 -7.72 -22.45
CA PRO A 40 8.35 -7.42 -21.33
C PRO A 40 7.76 -8.67 -20.66
N GLN A 41 7.41 -9.70 -21.44
CA GLN A 41 6.80 -10.90 -20.88
C GLN A 41 7.77 -11.67 -20.01
N LYS A 42 9.00 -11.88 -20.49
CA LYS A 42 10.04 -12.55 -19.73
C LYS A 42 10.39 -11.76 -18.47
N PHE A 43 10.50 -10.44 -18.57
CA PHE A 43 10.75 -9.56 -17.45
C PHE A 43 9.67 -9.69 -16.36
N TYR A 44 8.39 -9.63 -16.73
CA TYR A 44 7.29 -9.73 -15.79
C TYR A 44 7.22 -11.11 -15.12
N LEU A 45 7.46 -12.18 -15.84
CA LEU A 45 7.48 -13.53 -15.28
C LEU A 45 8.60 -13.73 -14.25
N GLU A 46 9.79 -13.24 -14.55
CA GLU A 46 10.94 -13.32 -13.65
C GLU A 46 10.71 -12.47 -12.39
N PHE A 47 10.24 -11.23 -12.57
CA PHE A 47 9.88 -10.35 -11.46
C PHE A 47 8.81 -10.98 -10.55
N LYS A 48 7.72 -11.49 -11.15
CA LYS A 48 6.68 -12.21 -10.43
C LYS A 48 7.25 -13.35 -9.61
N SER A 49 8.03 -14.21 -10.26
CA SER A 49 8.61 -15.40 -9.61
C SER A 49 9.41 -15.03 -8.38
N ARG A 50 10.30 -14.04 -8.48
CA ARG A 50 11.15 -13.61 -7.36
C ARG A 50 10.34 -12.91 -6.28
N LEU A 51 9.49 -11.95 -6.63
CA LEU A 51 8.70 -11.20 -5.66
C LEU A 51 7.72 -12.11 -4.90
N THR A 52 6.99 -12.97 -5.61
CA THR A 52 6.08 -13.94 -4.99
C THR A 52 6.82 -14.92 -4.09
N GLY A 53 8.00 -15.39 -4.53
CA GLY A 53 8.84 -16.29 -3.73
C GLY A 53 9.25 -15.66 -2.39
N LEU A 54 9.72 -14.41 -2.42
CA LEU A 54 10.12 -13.66 -1.22
C LEU A 54 8.94 -13.41 -0.27
N VAL A 55 7.82 -12.90 -0.81
CA VAL A 55 6.61 -12.62 -0.02
C VAL A 55 6.07 -13.89 0.61
N ARG A 56 6.01 -15.01 -0.14
CA ARG A 56 5.54 -16.29 0.38
C ARG A 56 6.44 -16.81 1.49
N GLN A 57 7.75 -16.79 1.28
CA GLN A 57 8.71 -17.25 2.28
C GLN A 57 8.57 -16.45 3.57
N GLU A 58 8.48 -15.14 3.48
CA GLU A 58 8.38 -14.29 4.66
C GLU A 58 7.01 -14.42 5.34
N THR A 59 5.94 -14.60 4.57
CA THR A 59 4.62 -14.88 5.13
C THR A 59 4.59 -16.18 5.94
N GLU A 60 5.25 -17.24 5.46
CA GLU A 60 5.34 -18.48 6.23
C GLU A 60 6.18 -18.31 7.51
N ASN A 61 7.29 -17.57 7.45
CA ASN A 61 8.07 -17.22 8.65
C ASN A 61 7.21 -16.50 9.70
N LEU A 62 6.39 -15.52 9.27
CA LEU A 62 5.48 -14.79 10.15
C LEU A 62 4.38 -15.68 10.73
N LYS A 63 3.85 -16.63 9.96
CA LYS A 63 2.88 -17.61 10.46
C LYS A 63 3.50 -18.54 11.52
N GLU A 64 4.74 -18.95 11.33
CA GLU A 64 5.46 -19.73 12.34
C GLU A 64 5.75 -18.90 13.60
N GLU A 65 6.07 -17.61 13.43
CA GLU A 65 6.26 -16.71 14.57
C GLU A 65 4.99 -16.60 15.42
N ILE A 66 3.80 -16.47 14.79
CA ILE A 66 2.52 -16.46 15.53
C ILE A 66 2.30 -17.76 16.30
N ARG A 67 2.60 -18.92 15.71
CA ARG A 67 2.43 -20.21 16.38
C ARG A 67 3.31 -20.36 17.61
N ASN A 68 4.47 -19.70 17.61
CA ASN A 68 5.50 -19.83 18.63
C ASN A 68 5.57 -18.63 19.60
N SER A 69 4.87 -17.53 19.32
CA SER A 69 4.95 -16.29 20.08
C SER A 69 3.57 -15.80 20.50
N SER A 70 3.51 -15.19 21.67
CA SER A 70 2.30 -14.52 22.16
C SER A 70 2.12 -13.07 21.65
N ASN A 71 3.05 -12.54 20.84
CA ASN A 71 3.01 -11.15 20.39
C ASN A 71 2.42 -11.03 18.97
N CYS A 72 1.11 -11.28 18.86
CA CYS A 72 0.40 -11.17 17.59
C CYS A 72 0.46 -9.75 16.99
N HIS A 73 0.47 -8.70 17.81
CA HIS A 73 0.54 -7.32 17.31
C HIS A 73 1.83 -7.02 16.54
N LEU A 74 2.95 -7.53 17.00
CA LEU A 74 4.21 -7.36 16.28
C LEU A 74 4.19 -8.09 14.93
N THR A 75 3.58 -9.25 14.86
CA THR A 75 3.49 -10.00 13.60
C THR A 75 2.53 -9.33 12.60
N ILE A 76 1.44 -8.76 13.08
CA ILE A 76 0.51 -7.96 12.27
C ILE A 76 1.24 -6.73 11.67
N LEU A 77 2.00 -6.02 12.50
CA LEU A 77 2.84 -4.91 12.04
C LEU A 77 3.86 -5.38 11.00
N LYS A 78 4.57 -6.47 11.26
CA LYS A 78 5.56 -7.03 10.32
C LYS A 78 4.92 -7.40 8.98
N TYR A 79 3.70 -7.94 8.98
CA TYR A 79 3.01 -8.28 7.74
C TYR A 79 2.61 -7.03 6.95
N SER A 80 2.20 -5.95 7.62
CA SER A 80 1.96 -4.66 6.99
C SER A 80 3.24 -4.10 6.35
N LEU A 81 4.38 -4.20 7.06
CA LEU A 81 5.68 -3.76 6.55
C LEU A 81 6.20 -4.63 5.40
N LEU A 82 5.94 -5.93 5.41
CA LEU A 82 6.22 -6.82 4.28
C LEU A 82 5.43 -6.38 3.03
N THR A 83 4.17 -6.00 3.23
CA THR A 83 3.33 -5.48 2.14
C THR A 83 3.90 -4.15 1.60
N ASP A 84 4.36 -3.25 2.47
CA ASP A 84 5.00 -2.01 2.06
C ASP A 84 6.23 -2.27 1.18
N VAL A 85 7.12 -3.15 1.61
CA VAL A 85 8.34 -3.48 0.85
C VAL A 85 8.00 -4.08 -0.52
N ALA A 86 6.99 -4.93 -0.59
CA ALA A 86 6.54 -5.49 -1.87
C ALA A 86 5.96 -4.43 -2.82
N VAL A 87 5.11 -3.52 -2.29
CA VAL A 87 4.55 -2.39 -3.06
C VAL A 87 5.66 -1.45 -3.53
N GLN A 88 6.59 -1.08 -2.64
CA GLN A 88 7.74 -0.23 -2.97
C GLN A 88 8.61 -0.86 -4.06
N THR A 89 8.93 -2.14 -3.93
CA THR A 89 9.74 -2.88 -4.91
C THR A 89 9.09 -2.88 -6.29
N ALA A 90 7.79 -3.13 -6.35
CA ALA A 90 7.05 -3.09 -7.61
C ALA A 90 7.00 -1.68 -8.21
N PHE A 91 6.79 -0.66 -7.40
CA PHE A 91 6.74 0.74 -7.86
C PHE A 91 8.11 1.23 -8.36
N CYS A 92 9.18 1.00 -7.60
CA CYS A 92 10.54 1.34 -8.03
C CYS A 92 10.92 0.62 -9.33
N THR A 93 10.51 -0.64 -9.48
CA THR A 93 10.71 -1.42 -10.71
C THR A 93 9.91 -0.85 -11.88
N ALA A 94 8.69 -0.37 -11.64
CA ALA A 94 7.88 0.28 -12.68
C ALA A 94 8.53 1.58 -13.18
N ILE A 95 9.07 2.39 -12.27
CA ILE A 95 9.85 3.60 -12.63
C ILE A 95 11.11 3.24 -13.40
N TRP A 96 11.85 2.23 -12.92
CA TRP A 96 13.03 1.76 -13.64
C TRP A 96 12.70 1.33 -15.08
N PHE A 97 11.61 0.57 -15.25
CA PHE A 97 11.16 0.11 -16.56
C PHE A 97 10.71 1.27 -17.45
N TYR A 98 10.00 2.26 -16.88
CA TYR A 98 9.64 3.49 -17.57
C TYR A 98 10.89 4.24 -18.06
N ASN A 99 11.88 4.46 -17.20
CA ASN A 99 13.12 5.16 -17.53
C ASN A 99 13.89 4.47 -18.66
N LYS A 100 13.89 3.13 -18.68
CA LYS A 100 14.52 2.36 -19.77
C LYS A 100 13.81 2.52 -21.12
N LYS A 101 12.50 2.75 -21.11
CA LYS A 101 11.69 2.90 -22.34
C LYS A 101 11.63 4.35 -22.85
N CYS A 102 11.68 5.31 -21.95
CA CYS A 102 11.44 6.72 -22.27
C CYS A 102 12.70 7.60 -22.17
N SER A 103 13.87 7.02 -21.82
CA SER A 103 15.14 7.74 -21.63
C SER A 103 15.11 8.84 -20.55
N ASP A 104 14.06 8.84 -19.72
CA ASP A 104 13.93 9.74 -18.58
C ASP A 104 14.75 9.23 -17.38
N LYS A 105 14.93 10.08 -16.36
CA LYS A 105 15.67 9.76 -15.14
C LYS A 105 14.83 10.06 -13.89
N LEU A 106 13.63 9.50 -13.86
CA LEU A 106 12.78 9.62 -12.68
C LEU A 106 13.28 8.72 -11.54
N THR A 107 13.12 9.23 -10.33
CA THR A 107 13.24 8.45 -9.09
C THR A 107 11.85 8.30 -8.48
N GLU A 108 11.70 7.46 -7.46
CA GLU A 108 10.43 7.37 -6.73
C GLU A 108 10.00 8.73 -6.15
N SER A 109 10.95 9.54 -5.69
CA SER A 109 10.65 10.84 -5.09
C SER A 109 10.35 11.95 -6.11
N SER A 110 10.84 11.83 -7.35
CA SER A 110 10.59 12.81 -8.41
C SER A 110 9.42 12.44 -9.33
N ALA A 111 8.97 11.19 -9.30
CA ALA A 111 7.78 10.79 -10.03
C ALA A 111 6.54 11.56 -9.51
N PRO A 112 5.65 12.05 -10.38
CA PRO A 112 4.45 12.79 -9.96
C PRO A 112 3.35 11.86 -9.44
N ILE A 113 3.73 10.88 -8.62
CA ILE A 113 2.88 9.83 -8.08
C ILE A 113 3.23 9.58 -6.62
N ALA A 114 2.22 9.38 -5.77
CA ALA A 114 2.37 8.91 -4.40
C ALA A 114 1.44 7.71 -4.15
N LEU A 115 1.96 6.66 -3.54
CA LEU A 115 1.21 5.49 -3.11
C LEU A 115 0.98 5.54 -1.61
N VAL A 116 -0.26 5.31 -1.21
CA VAL A 116 -0.75 5.53 0.15
C VAL A 116 -1.57 4.32 0.59
N ALA A 117 -1.21 3.71 1.71
CA ALA A 117 -2.02 2.70 2.39
C ALA A 117 -3.24 3.35 3.03
N ARG A 118 -4.39 2.69 3.01
CA ARG A 118 -5.62 3.17 3.66
C ARG A 118 -6.34 2.07 4.44
N GLY A 119 -7.28 2.48 5.28
CA GLY A 119 -8.05 1.54 6.12
C GLY A 119 -7.15 0.72 7.05
N GLY A 120 -7.43 -0.57 7.21
CA GLY A 120 -6.62 -1.48 8.04
C GLY A 120 -5.15 -1.52 7.64
N TYR A 121 -4.86 -1.45 6.34
CA TYR A 121 -3.49 -1.34 5.85
C TYR A 121 -2.82 0.00 6.25
N GLY A 122 -3.58 1.10 6.20
CA GLY A 122 -3.11 2.40 6.67
C GLY A 122 -2.77 2.43 8.16
N ARG A 123 -3.54 1.70 8.98
CA ARG A 123 -3.30 1.55 10.43
C ARG A 123 -2.20 0.55 10.80
N GLU A 124 -1.58 -0.13 9.82
CA GLU A 124 -0.62 -1.22 10.06
C GLU A 124 -1.24 -2.44 10.77
N GLU A 125 -2.53 -2.70 10.51
CA GLU A 125 -3.32 -3.76 11.12
C GLU A 125 -3.71 -4.84 10.11
N MET A 126 -2.76 -5.31 9.31
CA MET A 126 -3.01 -6.31 8.28
C MET A 126 -2.88 -7.73 8.79
N TYR A 127 -3.89 -8.53 8.55
CA TYR A 127 -3.85 -9.98 8.66
C TYR A 127 -3.51 -10.62 7.31
N PHE A 128 -3.14 -11.90 7.31
CA PHE A 128 -2.70 -12.61 6.09
C PHE A 128 -3.76 -12.71 4.97
N ARG A 129 -5.02 -12.44 5.28
CA ARG A 129 -6.12 -12.41 4.31
C ARG A 129 -6.78 -11.05 4.17
N SER A 130 -6.24 -10.03 4.85
CA SER A 130 -6.77 -8.67 4.72
C SER A 130 -6.54 -8.14 3.31
N ASN A 131 -7.53 -7.42 2.79
CA ASN A 131 -7.39 -6.70 1.53
C ASN A 131 -6.24 -5.69 1.61
N ILE A 132 -5.50 -5.56 0.52
CA ILE A 132 -4.44 -4.57 0.39
C ILE A 132 -5.04 -3.36 -0.31
N ASP A 133 -5.42 -2.34 0.46
CA ASP A 133 -6.06 -1.14 -0.05
C ASP A 133 -5.03 -0.03 -0.25
N VAL A 134 -4.70 0.26 -1.51
CA VAL A 134 -3.76 1.32 -1.88
C VAL A 134 -4.49 2.42 -2.63
N GLN A 135 -4.32 3.64 -2.15
CA GLN A 135 -4.71 4.83 -2.87
C GLN A 135 -3.50 5.40 -3.62
N ILE A 136 -3.66 5.63 -4.89
CA ILE A 136 -2.65 6.24 -5.75
C ILE A 136 -3.06 7.67 -6.02
N TYR A 137 -2.18 8.60 -5.68
CA TYR A 137 -2.34 10.00 -6.04
C TYR A 137 -1.34 10.38 -7.10
N SER A 138 -1.78 11.18 -8.06
CA SER A 138 -0.92 11.76 -9.07
C SER A 138 -1.24 13.23 -9.30
N LYS A 139 -0.28 13.92 -9.87
CA LYS A 139 -0.45 15.24 -10.49
C LYS A 139 -0.14 15.15 -11.98
N PRO A 140 -0.65 16.09 -12.79
CA PRO A 140 -0.15 16.28 -14.14
C PRO A 140 1.37 16.39 -14.13
N PRO A 141 2.06 15.79 -15.09
CA PRO A 141 3.52 15.88 -15.17
C PRO A 141 3.96 17.34 -15.27
N GLU A 142 5.06 17.67 -14.58
CA GLU A 142 5.67 18.99 -14.68
C GLU A 142 6.23 19.24 -16.08
N LEU A 143 6.52 20.52 -16.38
CA LEU A 143 7.14 20.93 -17.64
C LEU A 143 8.45 20.15 -17.88
N GLY A 144 8.51 19.46 -19.02
CA GLY A 144 9.66 18.64 -19.41
C GLY A 144 9.45 17.14 -19.31
N LEU A 145 8.39 16.68 -18.65
CA LEU A 145 8.00 15.27 -18.68
C LEU A 145 6.91 15.01 -19.72
N PRO A 146 6.91 13.83 -20.36
CA PRO A 146 5.82 13.43 -21.26
C PRO A 146 4.46 13.44 -20.57
N SER A 147 3.43 13.92 -21.25
CA SER A 147 2.06 13.99 -20.71
C SER A 147 1.48 12.62 -20.31
N ASP A 148 1.99 11.53 -20.86
CA ASP A 148 1.59 10.16 -20.55
C ASP A 148 2.50 9.46 -19.52
N CYS A 149 3.41 10.19 -18.89
CA CYS A 149 4.36 9.67 -17.91
C CYS A 149 3.65 8.93 -16.77
N VAL A 150 2.66 9.56 -16.14
CA VAL A 150 1.88 8.99 -15.03
C VAL A 150 1.20 7.69 -15.48
N SER A 151 0.45 7.76 -16.58
CA SER A 151 -0.32 6.59 -17.08
C SER A 151 0.58 5.40 -17.45
N LYS A 152 1.77 5.66 -18.00
CA LYS A 152 2.74 4.60 -18.31
C LYS A 152 3.31 3.96 -17.05
N ILE A 153 3.73 4.77 -16.06
CA ILE A 153 4.26 4.23 -14.80
C ILE A 153 3.19 3.42 -14.08
N LEU A 154 1.95 3.92 -13.98
CA LEU A 154 0.85 3.20 -13.35
C LEU A 154 0.53 1.90 -14.08
N LYS A 155 0.52 1.89 -15.41
CA LYS A 155 0.32 0.68 -16.20
C LYS A 155 1.40 -0.38 -15.91
N TYR A 156 2.67 0.01 -15.80
CA TYR A 156 3.75 -0.91 -15.43
C TYR A 156 3.60 -1.42 -13.99
N PHE A 157 3.26 -0.53 -13.05
CA PHE A 157 3.02 -0.91 -11.67
C PHE A 157 1.85 -1.90 -11.52
N GLU A 158 0.72 -1.62 -12.16
CA GLU A 158 -0.43 -2.53 -12.19
C GLU A 158 -0.03 -3.90 -12.72
N TYR A 159 0.74 -3.93 -13.80
CA TYR A 159 1.18 -5.18 -14.39
C TYR A 159 2.16 -5.96 -13.50
N LEU A 160 3.04 -5.26 -12.78
CA LEU A 160 4.03 -5.87 -11.89
C LEU A 160 3.43 -6.32 -10.55
N PHE A 161 2.37 -5.68 -10.07
CA PHE A 161 1.84 -5.92 -8.74
C PHE A 161 0.41 -6.46 -8.76
N VAL A 162 -0.53 -5.76 -9.37
CA VAL A 162 -1.97 -6.08 -9.29
C VAL A 162 -2.30 -7.39 -9.98
N HIS A 163 -1.80 -7.57 -11.21
CA HIS A 163 -2.09 -8.75 -12.02
C HIS A 163 -1.26 -9.98 -11.66
N GLN A 164 -0.40 -9.88 -10.66
CA GLN A 164 0.55 -10.96 -10.38
C GLN A 164 0.16 -11.88 -9.24
N GLU A 165 -0.93 -11.62 -8.52
CA GLU A 165 -1.37 -12.44 -7.38
C GLU A 165 -0.23 -12.74 -6.37
N ILE A 166 0.54 -11.69 -6.04
CA ILE A 166 1.70 -11.79 -5.16
C ILE A 166 1.30 -12.22 -3.75
N PHE A 167 0.15 -11.72 -3.31
CA PHE A 167 -0.47 -12.04 -2.03
C PHE A 167 -1.68 -12.95 -2.23
N SER A 168 -2.01 -13.72 -1.19
CA SER A 168 -3.24 -14.55 -1.18
C SER A 168 -4.52 -13.75 -0.92
N ALA A 169 -4.39 -12.45 -0.78
CA ALA A 169 -5.48 -11.51 -0.51
C ALA A 169 -5.73 -10.59 -1.71
N PRO A 170 -6.95 -10.08 -1.90
CA PRO A 170 -7.26 -9.11 -2.93
C PRO A 170 -6.47 -7.82 -2.75
N CYS A 171 -5.99 -7.28 -3.87
CA CYS A 171 -5.34 -5.96 -3.91
C CYS A 171 -6.29 -4.98 -4.58
N HIS A 172 -6.65 -3.92 -3.87
CA HIS A 172 -7.52 -2.88 -4.37
C HIS A 172 -6.73 -1.59 -4.56
N PHE A 173 -6.70 -1.12 -5.80
CA PHE A 173 -6.02 0.10 -6.17
C PHE A 173 -7.04 1.12 -6.65
N THR A 174 -7.00 2.31 -6.07
CA THR A 174 -7.81 3.44 -6.51
C THR A 174 -6.86 4.55 -6.93
N HIS A 175 -6.97 4.99 -8.17
CA HIS A 175 -6.20 6.13 -8.68
C HIS A 175 -7.06 7.39 -8.65
N THR A 176 -6.50 8.47 -8.16
CA THR A 176 -7.13 9.79 -8.14
C THR A 176 -6.08 10.83 -8.52
N GLU A 177 -6.39 11.65 -9.51
CA GLU A 177 -5.61 12.85 -9.79
C GLU A 177 -5.92 13.89 -8.71
N LEU A 178 -4.87 14.43 -8.08
CA LEU A 178 -5.05 15.42 -7.03
C LEU A 178 -5.47 16.75 -7.64
N VAL A 179 -6.68 17.17 -7.29
CA VAL A 179 -7.23 18.49 -7.64
C VAL A 179 -7.06 19.45 -6.46
N PRO A 180 -7.02 20.78 -6.72
CA PRO A 180 -6.83 21.78 -5.65
C PRO A 180 -7.89 21.72 -4.54
N GLU A 181 -9.11 21.32 -4.90
CA GLU A 181 -10.24 21.21 -3.98
C GLU A 181 -10.11 20.03 -3.00
N GLY A 182 -9.14 19.14 -3.24
CA GLY A 182 -8.95 17.94 -2.45
C GLY A 182 -9.90 16.79 -2.84
N PRO A 183 -9.86 15.69 -2.09
CA PRO A 183 -10.73 14.56 -2.34
C PRO A 183 -12.18 14.88 -2.03
N GLU A 184 -13.05 14.48 -2.93
CA GLU A 184 -14.49 14.67 -2.78
C GLU A 184 -15.03 13.85 -1.60
N PHE A 185 -15.86 14.51 -0.78
CA PHE A 185 -16.68 13.83 0.22
C PHE A 185 -18.05 13.56 -0.38
N ASP A 186 -18.35 12.27 -0.56
CA ASP A 186 -19.65 11.82 -1.01
C ASP A 186 -20.55 11.50 0.20
N PRO A 187 -21.61 12.30 0.44
CA PRO A 187 -22.52 12.05 1.57
C PRO A 187 -23.28 10.72 1.45
N GLU A 188 -23.44 10.18 0.23
CA GLU A 188 -24.10 8.90 0.00
C GLU A 188 -23.17 7.70 0.24
N SER A 189 -21.85 7.94 0.21
CA SER A 189 -20.80 6.92 0.43
C SER A 189 -19.68 7.39 1.35
N PRO A 190 -19.98 7.76 2.63
CA PRO A 190 -18.98 8.28 3.56
C PRO A 190 -17.86 7.30 3.89
N ALA A 191 -18.15 5.98 3.79
CA ALA A 191 -17.18 4.91 4.07
C ALA A 191 -15.88 5.07 3.27
N ARG A 192 -16.00 5.46 1.99
CA ARG A 192 -14.85 5.69 1.11
C ARG A 192 -13.94 6.79 1.65
N PHE A 193 -14.53 7.92 2.06
CA PHE A 193 -13.77 9.02 2.64
C PHE A 193 -13.20 8.64 4.01
N CYS A 194 -13.98 7.97 4.87
CA CYS A 194 -13.52 7.53 6.18
C CYS A 194 -12.30 6.61 6.09
N SER A 195 -12.23 5.74 5.07
CA SER A 195 -11.04 4.91 4.86
C SER A 195 -9.79 5.71 4.51
N LEU A 196 -9.94 6.95 4.04
CA LEU A 196 -8.83 7.87 3.76
C LEU A 196 -8.35 8.62 5.01
N LEU A 197 -9.12 8.64 6.10
CA LEU A 197 -8.66 9.25 7.37
C LEU A 197 -7.54 8.42 8.01
N GLU A 198 -7.49 7.15 7.69
CA GLU A 198 -6.52 6.18 8.21
C GLU A 198 -5.45 5.88 7.17
N HIS A 199 -4.86 6.93 6.62
CA HIS A 199 -3.89 6.83 5.54
C HIS A 199 -2.45 6.88 6.04
N ARG A 200 -1.56 6.17 5.33
CA ARG A 200 -0.14 6.16 5.58
C ARG A 200 0.65 6.15 4.26
N PHE A 201 1.71 6.94 4.21
CA PHE A 201 2.60 6.97 3.05
C PHE A 201 3.34 5.64 2.89
N ILE A 202 3.37 5.13 1.67
CA ILE A 202 4.16 3.94 1.32
C ILE A 202 5.41 4.36 0.54
N VAL A 203 5.24 4.95 -0.64
CA VAL A 203 6.33 5.29 -1.56
C VAL A 203 5.89 6.35 -2.57
N GLY A 204 6.84 7.02 -3.20
CA GLY A 204 6.60 8.01 -4.24
C GLY A 204 6.90 9.44 -3.79
N ASN A 205 6.23 10.41 -4.38
CA ASN A 205 6.46 11.81 -4.11
C ASN A 205 5.88 12.23 -2.75
N LYS A 206 6.77 12.49 -1.78
CA LYS A 206 6.38 12.86 -0.42
C LYS A 206 5.70 14.23 -0.33
N ILE A 207 6.03 15.16 -1.24
CA ILE A 207 5.39 16.47 -1.29
C ILE A 207 3.93 16.30 -1.71
N LEU A 208 3.68 15.52 -2.75
CA LEU A 208 2.34 15.17 -3.22
C LEU A 208 1.51 14.48 -2.12
N TYR A 209 2.13 13.55 -1.37
CA TYR A 209 1.47 12.94 -0.22
C TYR A 209 1.10 13.98 0.86
N ASN A 210 1.98 14.93 1.18
CA ASN A 210 1.71 15.93 2.19
C ASN A 210 0.56 16.88 1.78
N GLU A 211 0.48 17.23 0.50
CA GLU A 211 -0.64 17.99 -0.06
C GLU A 211 -1.95 17.21 0.08
N PHE A 212 -1.94 15.93 -0.28
CA PHE A 212 -3.08 15.04 -0.08
C PHE A 212 -3.50 14.95 1.39
N ALA A 213 -2.57 14.69 2.31
CA ALA A 213 -2.85 14.59 3.74
C ALA A 213 -3.47 15.89 4.30
N SER A 214 -3.00 17.05 3.81
CA SER A 214 -3.56 18.35 4.16
C SER A 214 -4.99 18.51 3.64
N ALA A 215 -5.24 18.10 2.40
CA ALA A 215 -6.57 18.17 1.78
C ALA A 215 -7.58 17.26 2.51
N ILE A 216 -7.20 16.02 2.83
CA ILE A 216 -8.03 15.12 3.65
C ILE A 216 -8.38 15.75 4.99
N LYS A 217 -7.40 16.32 5.67
CA LYS A 217 -7.63 16.98 6.97
C LYS A 217 -8.61 18.14 6.86
N THR A 218 -8.46 18.97 5.82
CA THR A 218 -9.36 20.12 5.57
C THR A 218 -10.78 19.65 5.30
N THR A 219 -10.96 18.67 4.41
CA THR A 219 -12.29 18.11 4.11
C THR A 219 -12.91 17.45 5.34
N ALA A 220 -12.12 16.72 6.14
CA ALA A 220 -12.60 16.11 7.39
C ALA A 220 -13.12 17.16 8.39
N LEU A 221 -12.44 18.29 8.53
CA LEU A 221 -12.89 19.38 9.40
C LEU A 221 -14.17 20.03 8.87
N LEU A 222 -14.30 20.24 7.57
CA LEU A 222 -15.49 20.83 6.94
C LEU A 222 -16.71 19.92 7.01
N ARG A 223 -16.50 18.59 7.05
CA ARG A 223 -17.56 17.57 7.06
C ARG A 223 -17.63 16.79 8.37
N GLN A 224 -17.15 17.39 9.46
CA GLN A 224 -17.01 16.72 10.75
C GLN A 224 -18.33 16.13 11.26
N GLU A 225 -19.43 16.84 11.15
CA GLU A 225 -20.75 16.39 11.65
C GLU A 225 -21.25 15.16 10.88
N GLU A 226 -21.15 15.18 9.55
CA GLU A 226 -21.56 14.08 8.67
C GLU A 226 -20.73 12.82 8.92
N ILE A 227 -19.41 12.98 9.12
CA ILE A 227 -18.50 11.88 9.43
C ILE A 227 -18.83 11.27 10.80
N ILE A 228 -19.08 12.10 11.81
CA ILE A 228 -19.45 11.63 13.16
C ILE A 228 -20.77 10.88 13.12
N GLU A 229 -21.76 11.37 12.38
CA GLU A 229 -23.06 10.71 12.25
C GLU A 229 -22.91 9.34 11.57
N TYR A 230 -22.13 9.28 10.50
CA TYR A 230 -21.78 8.03 9.85
C TYR A 230 -21.11 7.03 10.80
N CYS A 231 -20.08 7.45 11.53
CA CYS A 231 -19.40 6.58 12.48
C CYS A 231 -20.33 6.07 13.60
N LYS A 232 -21.24 6.93 14.12
CA LYS A 232 -22.22 6.53 15.11
C LYS A 232 -23.22 5.49 14.59
N SER A 233 -23.72 5.67 13.38
CA SER A 233 -24.66 4.74 12.76
C SER A 233 -24.00 3.38 12.50
N HIS A 234 -22.74 3.36 12.09
CA HIS A 234 -22.00 2.13 11.84
C HIS A 234 -21.55 1.43 13.12
N LYS A 235 -21.24 2.17 14.18
CA LYS A 235 -20.96 1.56 15.48
C LYS A 235 -22.14 0.72 15.97
N ASN A 236 -23.34 1.24 15.88
CA ASN A 236 -24.54 0.50 16.26
C ASN A 236 -24.75 -0.75 15.38
N TYR A 237 -24.41 -0.67 14.09
CA TYR A 237 -24.49 -1.83 13.18
C TYR A 237 -23.50 -2.94 13.58
N PHE A 238 -22.27 -2.61 13.91
CA PHE A 238 -21.27 -3.57 14.37
C PHE A 238 -21.62 -4.14 15.76
N GLU A 239 -22.13 -3.33 16.66
CA GLU A 239 -22.60 -3.80 17.98
C GLU A 239 -23.75 -4.79 17.83
N VAL A 240 -24.70 -4.54 16.94
CA VAL A 240 -25.84 -5.45 16.69
C VAL A 240 -25.37 -6.74 16.02
N GLN A 241 -24.50 -6.68 15.04
CA GLN A 241 -23.93 -7.88 14.41
C GLN A 241 -23.12 -8.72 15.40
N ASN A 242 -22.29 -8.08 16.21
CA ASN A 242 -21.52 -8.79 17.23
C ASN A 242 -22.39 -9.47 18.30
N THR A 243 -23.56 -8.97 18.59
CA THR A 243 -24.50 -9.62 19.53
C THR A 243 -25.24 -10.79 18.92
N VAL A 244 -25.48 -10.80 17.61
CA VAL A 244 -26.27 -11.84 16.94
C VAL A 244 -25.39 -12.97 16.40
N PHE A 245 -24.14 -12.69 16.01
CA PHE A 245 -23.25 -13.66 15.38
C PHE A 245 -22.01 -14.02 16.21
N ASN A 246 -22.05 -13.77 17.49
CA ASN A 246 -20.89 -13.84 18.39
C ASN A 246 -20.43 -15.26 18.72
N GLN A 247 -20.44 -16.17 17.79
CA GLN A 247 -19.82 -17.48 17.96
C GLN A 247 -18.48 -17.65 17.26
N GLU A 248 -18.16 -16.74 16.34
CA GLU A 248 -16.86 -16.71 15.68
C GLU A 248 -16.44 -15.25 15.49
N PRO A 249 -15.30 -14.86 15.95
CA PRO A 249 -14.80 -13.51 15.76
C PRO A 249 -14.59 -13.28 14.28
N ASN A 250 -15.23 -12.25 13.79
CA ASN A 250 -15.07 -11.90 12.43
C ASN A 250 -13.83 -11.05 12.26
N LEU A 251 -12.78 -11.64 11.91
CA LEU A 251 -11.52 -11.07 11.83
C LEU A 251 -11.23 -10.52 10.54
N LYS A 252 -12.06 -9.73 10.13
CA LYS A 252 -12.18 -9.00 9.11
C LYS A 252 -12.57 -9.09 8.36
N GLU A 253 -13.16 -9.54 8.70
CA GLU A 253 -13.85 -10.23 9.50
C GLU A 253 -13.19 -11.34 10.05
N GLU A 254 -12.57 -11.71 10.70
CA GLU A 254 -11.89 -12.57 11.25
C GLU A 254 -10.74 -12.92 10.77
N LEU A 255 -9.90 -12.74 10.82
CA LEU A 255 -8.65 -13.29 10.43
C LEU A 255 -8.65 -13.83 9.06
#